data_ebddec261e130d86242659417399e66a
#
_entry.id   ebddec261e130d86242659417399e66a
#
_cell.length_a   1.000
_cell.length_b   1.000
_cell.length_c   1.000
_cell.angle_alpha   90.00
_cell.angle_beta   90.00
_cell.angle_gamma   90.00
#
_symmetry.space_group_name_H-M   'P 1'
#
loop_
_entity.id
_entity.type
_entity.pdbx_description
1 polymer ?
#
loop_
_entity_poly.entity_id
_entity_poly.type
_entity_poly.pdbx_seq_one_letter_code
_entity_poly.pdbx_strand_id
1 'polypeptide(L)'
;MVDLVARDVERDAAIRSVRFAAGTVIAGEAGVGKTSLAGSVADTLAERGVPVVRVLATAAGRAIPFAALGPLLPVDARDFQPALVPGMVMRSLAGLATRATPNGKPPVKPLLLVDDAQLLDDHSAAALLSVVHQHAARALVTVRLGGRPPDAVTALWKDGLLDRIDLQPLDLDEAGALLRSRLGGDVATVTTRALWDHSQGNALYLTELVRFRAGHRSALGGRWRVVVAGRHRGAAPSRRAAATPDRGRHPGRGRGARRAGAG
;
A
#
# COMPACT_ATOMS: atom_id res chain seq x y z
N MET A 1 2.28 6.00 -4.25
CA MET A 1 1.48 5.79 -3.03
C MET A 1 0.52 4.64 -3.29
N VAL A 2 0.61 3.55 -2.56
CA VAL A 2 -0.38 2.46 -2.65
C VAL A 2 -1.53 2.91 -1.76
N ASP A 3 -2.70 3.21 -2.36
CA ASP A 3 -3.89 3.52 -1.58
C ASP A 3 -4.19 2.33 -0.67
N LEU A 4 -3.99 2.52 0.61
CA LEU A 4 -4.41 1.59 1.63
C LEU A 4 -5.93 1.71 1.75
N VAL A 5 -6.64 0.65 1.41
CA VAL A 5 -8.10 0.60 1.49
C VAL A 5 -8.48 -0.33 2.63
N ALA A 6 -9.49 0.08 3.42
CA ALA A 6 -10.12 -0.74 4.44
C ALA A 6 -9.22 -1.19 5.61
N ARG A 7 -8.30 -0.34 6.09
CA ARG A 7 -7.42 -0.61 7.24
C ARG A 7 -7.19 0.64 8.09
N ASP A 8 -8.18 1.52 8.15
CA ASP A 8 -8.01 2.80 8.84
C ASP A 8 -7.85 2.62 10.35
N VAL A 9 -8.54 1.66 10.95
CA VAL A 9 -8.47 1.37 12.39
C VAL A 9 -7.07 0.89 12.77
N GLU A 10 -6.55 -0.08 12.06
CA GLU A 10 -5.20 -0.64 12.29
C GLU A 10 -4.12 0.39 11.98
N ARG A 11 -4.30 1.18 10.91
CA ARG A 11 -3.38 2.27 10.57
C ARG A 11 -3.31 3.31 11.67
N ASP A 12 -4.46 3.76 12.16
CA ASP A 12 -4.51 4.76 13.22
C ASP A 12 -3.98 4.21 14.54
N ALA A 13 -4.22 2.93 14.85
CA ALA A 13 -3.61 2.25 15.99
C ALA A 13 -2.09 2.22 15.86
N ALA A 14 -1.55 1.82 14.70
CA ALA A 14 -0.12 1.78 14.45
C ALA A 14 0.52 3.17 14.54
N ILE A 15 -0.13 4.21 13.98
CA ILE A 15 0.35 5.60 14.10
C ILE A 15 0.38 6.04 15.57
N ARG A 16 -0.64 5.70 16.36
CA ARG A 16 -0.66 6.03 17.82
C ARG A 16 0.49 5.35 18.54
N SER A 17 0.68 4.04 18.35
CA SER A 17 1.76 3.28 18.98
C SER A 17 3.13 3.85 18.61
N VAL A 18 3.37 4.20 17.35
CA VAL A 18 4.64 4.84 16.93
C VAL A 18 4.81 6.22 17.55
N ARG A 19 3.75 7.00 17.71
CA ARG A 19 3.85 8.37 18.26
C ARG A 19 4.01 8.42 19.77
N PHE A 20 3.33 7.56 20.50
CA PHE A 20 3.17 7.67 21.96
C PHE A 20 3.82 6.53 22.74
N ALA A 21 4.18 5.42 22.07
CA ALA A 21 4.96 4.32 22.62
C ALA A 21 6.29 4.12 21.87
N ALA A 22 6.92 2.99 22.03
CA ALA A 22 8.17 2.67 21.29
C ALA A 22 7.92 2.25 19.83
N GLY A 23 6.68 1.88 19.49
CA GLY A 23 6.29 1.41 18.18
C GLY A 23 5.35 0.21 18.24
N THR A 24 5.22 -0.51 17.13
CA THR A 24 4.32 -1.67 17.03
C THR A 24 4.85 -2.75 16.12
N VAL A 25 4.43 -3.99 16.40
CA VAL A 25 4.58 -5.15 15.51
C VAL A 25 3.25 -5.41 14.83
N ILE A 26 3.24 -5.48 13.51
CA ILE A 26 2.10 -5.90 12.70
C ILE A 26 2.32 -7.37 12.33
N ALA A 27 1.57 -8.26 12.96
CA ALA A 27 1.62 -9.69 12.71
C ALA A 27 0.42 -10.14 11.87
N GLY A 28 0.57 -11.17 11.06
CA GLY A 28 -0.53 -11.70 10.26
C GLY A 28 -0.05 -12.70 9.21
N GLU A 29 -0.96 -13.38 8.54
CA GLU A 29 -0.65 -14.35 7.51
C GLU A 29 -0.03 -13.71 6.26
N ALA A 30 0.49 -14.54 5.35
CA ALA A 30 0.99 -14.05 4.07
C ALA A 30 -0.13 -13.42 3.24
N GLY A 31 0.13 -12.26 2.62
CA GLY A 31 -0.80 -11.63 1.70
C GLY A 31 -1.95 -10.83 2.33
N VAL A 32 -2.07 -10.75 3.67
CA VAL A 32 -3.15 -9.98 4.35
C VAL A 32 -2.96 -8.46 4.29
N GLY A 33 -1.80 -7.96 3.81
CA GLY A 33 -1.56 -6.53 3.62
C GLY A 33 -0.63 -5.86 4.62
N LYS A 34 0.14 -6.61 5.43
CA LYS A 34 1.09 -6.06 6.44
C LYS A 34 2.04 -5.01 5.89
N THR A 35 2.76 -5.34 4.80
CA THR A 35 3.70 -4.44 4.12
C THR A 35 3.02 -3.17 3.62
N SER A 36 1.80 -3.28 3.08
CA SER A 36 1.02 -2.13 2.61
C SER A 36 0.60 -1.23 3.76
N LEU A 37 0.13 -1.82 4.86
CA LEU A 37 -0.23 -1.08 6.08
C LEU A 37 0.99 -0.38 6.67
N ALA A 38 2.10 -1.10 6.87
CA ALA A 38 3.33 -0.53 7.40
C ALA A 38 3.90 0.57 6.50
N GLY A 39 3.84 0.39 5.17
CA GLY A 39 4.21 1.40 4.19
C GLY A 39 3.38 2.67 4.33
N SER A 40 2.05 2.56 4.39
CA SER A 40 1.14 3.70 4.56
C SER A 40 1.37 4.47 5.87
N VAL A 41 1.61 3.77 6.97
CA VAL A 41 1.98 4.39 8.26
C VAL A 41 3.29 5.16 8.13
N ALA A 42 4.31 4.55 7.53
CA ALA A 42 5.62 5.16 7.35
C ALA A 42 5.56 6.38 6.43
N ASP A 43 4.79 6.33 5.33
CA ASP A 43 4.58 7.46 4.43
C ASP A 43 3.88 8.63 5.15
N THR A 44 2.80 8.33 5.91
CA THR A 44 2.09 9.34 6.71
C THR A 44 3.00 10.03 7.73
N LEU A 45 3.90 9.28 8.36
CA LEU A 45 4.85 9.85 9.33
C LEU A 45 5.98 10.64 8.63
N ALA A 46 6.45 10.18 7.47
CA ALA A 46 7.43 10.90 6.66
C ALA A 46 6.90 12.25 6.19
N GLU A 47 5.64 12.33 5.73
CA GLU A 47 4.96 13.58 5.38
C GLU A 47 4.86 14.56 6.56
N ARG A 48 4.87 14.07 7.79
CA ARG A 48 4.91 14.86 9.02
C ARG A 48 6.32 15.20 9.48
N GLY A 49 7.34 14.91 8.66
CA GLY A 49 8.75 15.22 8.93
C GLY A 49 9.47 14.21 9.82
N VAL A 50 8.92 13.02 10.05
CA VAL A 50 9.63 11.96 10.77
C VAL A 50 10.61 11.29 9.80
N PRO A 51 11.91 11.23 10.12
CA PRO A 51 12.87 10.47 9.31
C PRO A 51 12.51 8.98 9.31
N VAL A 52 12.38 8.39 8.14
CA VAL A 52 12.04 6.97 8.01
C VAL A 52 13.19 6.19 7.38
N VAL A 53 13.61 5.14 8.07
CA VAL A 53 14.55 4.14 7.54
C VAL A 53 13.78 2.86 7.27
N ARG A 54 13.88 2.35 6.04
CA ARG A 54 13.24 1.11 5.63
C ARG A 54 14.28 0.00 5.53
N VAL A 55 14.04 -1.08 6.23
CA VAL A 55 14.86 -2.30 6.24
C VAL A 55 13.97 -3.43 5.74
N LEU A 56 14.43 -4.10 4.69
CA LEU A 56 13.76 -5.27 4.14
C LEU A 56 14.58 -6.51 4.49
N ALA A 57 14.03 -7.40 5.29
CA ALA A 57 14.64 -8.70 5.54
C ALA A 57 14.26 -9.67 4.40
N THR A 58 15.22 -10.47 3.96
CA THR A 58 15.03 -11.44 2.88
C THR A 58 15.56 -12.80 3.25
N ALA A 59 14.98 -13.86 2.68
CA ALA A 59 15.48 -15.21 2.92
C ALA A 59 16.96 -15.40 2.50
N ALA A 60 17.39 -14.74 1.43
CA ALA A 60 18.79 -14.76 0.98
C ALA A 60 19.71 -14.03 1.95
N GLY A 61 19.25 -12.93 2.55
CA GLY A 61 20.02 -12.16 3.53
C GLY A 61 20.18 -12.86 4.88
N ARG A 62 19.31 -13.81 5.21
CA ARG A 62 19.32 -14.50 6.50
C ARG A 62 20.62 -15.24 6.82
N ALA A 63 21.37 -15.69 5.81
CA ALA A 63 22.67 -16.36 5.98
C ALA A 63 23.83 -15.39 6.18
N ILE A 64 23.62 -14.09 5.98
CA ILE A 64 24.66 -13.06 6.02
C ILE A 64 24.44 -12.18 7.25
N PRO A 65 25.37 -12.18 8.23
CA PRO A 65 25.25 -11.34 9.41
C PRO A 65 25.04 -9.86 9.04
N PHE A 66 24.05 -9.22 9.65
CA PHE A 66 23.72 -7.80 9.47
C PHE A 66 23.30 -7.38 8.06
N ALA A 67 23.00 -8.32 7.14
CA ALA A 67 22.64 -8.00 5.76
C ALA A 67 21.49 -7.00 5.66
N ALA A 68 20.46 -7.18 6.48
CA ALA A 68 19.31 -6.29 6.49
C ALA A 68 19.63 -4.88 6.99
N LEU A 69 20.64 -4.71 7.84
CA LEU A 69 21.04 -3.43 8.42
C LEU A 69 22.10 -2.68 7.60
N GLY A 70 22.53 -3.23 6.46
CA GLY A 70 23.52 -2.63 5.57
C GLY A 70 23.33 -1.12 5.32
N PRO A 71 22.09 -0.62 5.06
CA PRO A 71 21.85 0.82 4.87
C PRO A 71 22.18 1.70 6.08
N LEU A 72 22.30 1.11 7.28
CA LEU A 72 22.59 1.81 8.53
C LEU A 72 24.05 1.66 8.97
N LEU A 73 24.83 0.89 8.23
CA LEU A 73 26.23 0.61 8.56
C LEU A 73 27.17 1.44 7.68
N PRO A 74 28.36 1.84 8.21
CA PRO A 74 29.35 2.54 7.40
C PRO A 74 29.89 1.65 6.28
N VAL A 75 30.13 2.22 5.10
CA VAL A 75 30.62 1.49 3.91
C VAL A 75 32.02 0.92 4.12
N ASP A 76 32.84 1.56 4.96
CA ASP A 76 34.26 1.22 5.16
C ASP A 76 34.52 0.18 6.26
N ALA A 77 33.49 -0.34 6.87
CA ALA A 77 33.63 -1.31 7.96
C ALA A 77 33.96 -2.71 7.40
N ARG A 78 35.22 -2.96 7.13
CA ARG A 78 35.71 -4.26 6.64
C ARG A 78 35.83 -5.33 7.76
N ASP A 79 35.94 -4.89 9.03
CA ASP A 79 36.06 -5.77 10.20
C ASP A 79 34.99 -5.40 11.24
N PHE A 80 33.78 -5.89 11.04
CA PHE A 80 32.73 -5.72 12.04
C PHE A 80 32.93 -6.65 13.23
N GLN A 81 33.23 -6.07 14.39
CA GLN A 81 33.00 -6.77 15.65
C GLN A 81 31.48 -6.75 15.92
N PRO A 82 30.79 -7.89 15.96
CA PRO A 82 29.33 -7.95 16.15
C PRO A 82 28.83 -7.13 17.34
N ALA A 83 29.60 -7.07 18.41
CA ALA A 83 29.27 -6.30 19.62
C ALA A 83 29.19 -4.78 19.40
N LEU A 84 29.82 -4.23 18.37
CA LEU A 84 29.84 -2.80 18.09
C LEU A 84 28.71 -2.37 17.15
N VAL A 85 28.11 -3.31 16.43
CA VAL A 85 27.09 -3.01 15.39
C VAL A 85 25.86 -2.32 15.95
N PRO A 86 25.26 -2.71 17.08
CA PRO A 86 24.12 -1.98 17.64
C PRO A 86 24.45 -0.50 17.89
N GLY A 87 25.65 -0.21 18.42
CA GLY A 87 26.10 1.17 18.62
C GLY A 87 26.30 1.96 17.32
N MET A 88 26.74 1.30 16.23
CA MET A 88 26.87 1.92 14.91
C MET A 88 25.49 2.26 14.33
N VAL A 89 24.54 1.33 14.39
CA VAL A 89 23.16 1.53 13.96
C VAL A 89 22.52 2.70 14.71
N MET A 90 22.67 2.75 16.04
CA MET A 90 22.13 3.85 16.85
C MET A 90 22.75 5.21 16.52
N ARG A 91 24.06 5.27 16.27
CA ARG A 91 24.72 6.50 15.81
C ARG A 91 24.20 6.96 14.45
N SER A 92 23.99 6.03 13.53
CA SER A 92 23.43 6.31 12.21
C SER A 92 22.01 6.91 12.33
N LEU A 93 21.17 6.31 13.17
CA LEU A 93 19.81 6.78 13.45
C LEU A 93 19.81 8.17 14.13
N ALA A 94 20.68 8.40 15.10
CA ALA A 94 20.85 9.70 15.76
C ALA A 94 21.28 10.79 14.76
N GLY A 95 22.20 10.47 13.84
CA GLY A 95 22.61 11.36 12.77
C GLY A 95 21.46 11.73 11.82
N LEU A 96 20.55 10.80 11.53
CA LEU A 96 19.34 11.07 10.75
C LEU A 96 18.38 11.99 11.51
N ALA A 97 18.16 11.74 12.80
CA ALA A 97 17.34 12.59 13.66
C ALA A 97 17.83 14.03 13.68
N THR A 98 19.12 14.24 13.84
CA THR A 98 19.73 15.58 13.87
C THR A 98 19.58 16.31 12.52
N ARG A 99 19.85 15.62 11.41
CA ARG A 99 19.74 16.21 10.05
C ARG A 99 18.30 16.59 9.68
N ALA A 100 17.32 15.84 10.14
CA ALA A 100 15.92 16.08 9.84
C ALA A 100 15.29 17.16 10.72
N THR A 101 15.97 17.60 11.78
CA THR A 101 15.43 18.54 12.75
C THR A 101 15.93 19.96 12.45
N PRO A 102 15.03 20.94 12.29
CA PRO A 102 15.43 22.35 12.14
C PRO A 102 16.21 22.85 13.36
N ASN A 103 17.14 23.77 13.11
CA ASN A 103 17.96 24.38 14.16
C ASN A 103 17.13 24.87 15.36
N GLY A 104 17.55 24.52 16.55
CA GLY A 104 16.92 24.93 17.81
C GLY A 104 15.73 24.09 18.29
N LYS A 105 15.35 23.05 17.56
CA LYS A 105 14.34 22.08 18.01
C LYS A 105 14.97 20.78 18.50
N PRO A 106 14.33 20.05 19.44
CA PRO A 106 14.81 18.75 19.87
C PRO A 106 14.74 17.74 18.69
N PRO A 107 15.72 16.83 18.56
CA PRO A 107 15.76 15.86 17.47
C PRO A 107 14.49 14.98 17.43
N VAL A 108 13.91 14.85 16.24
CA VAL A 108 12.77 13.97 16.01
C VAL A 108 13.28 12.54 15.93
N LYS A 109 12.78 11.66 16.82
CA LYS A 109 13.15 10.23 16.77
C LYS A 109 12.79 9.62 15.42
N PRO A 110 13.73 8.97 14.72
CA PRO A 110 13.45 8.32 13.44
C PRO A 110 12.55 7.12 13.61
N LEU A 111 11.84 6.77 12.55
CA LEU A 111 11.11 5.51 12.44
C LEU A 111 11.99 4.48 11.72
N LEU A 112 12.21 3.35 12.35
CA LEU A 112 12.81 2.16 11.76
C LEU A 112 11.69 1.20 11.35
N LEU A 113 11.39 1.14 10.05
CA LEU A 113 10.47 0.16 9.49
C LEU A 113 11.25 -1.09 9.08
N VAL A 114 10.93 -2.22 9.70
CA VAL A 114 11.51 -3.52 9.38
C VAL A 114 10.43 -4.41 8.80
N ASP A 115 10.53 -4.69 7.50
CA ASP A 115 9.58 -5.57 6.82
C ASP A 115 10.08 -7.00 6.78
N ASP A 116 9.14 -7.95 7.00
CA ASP A 116 9.40 -9.39 7.08
C ASP A 116 10.47 -9.79 8.11
N ALA A 117 10.40 -9.23 9.33
CA ALA A 117 11.40 -9.43 10.38
C ALA A 117 11.63 -10.90 10.78
N GLN A 118 10.73 -11.84 10.45
CA GLN A 118 10.95 -13.27 10.60
C GLN A 118 12.10 -13.80 9.72
N LEU A 119 12.55 -13.01 8.74
CA LEU A 119 13.65 -13.34 7.84
C LEU A 119 14.97 -12.68 8.24
N LEU A 120 15.02 -11.93 9.34
CA LEU A 120 16.27 -11.38 9.87
C LEU A 120 17.21 -12.52 10.29
N ASP A 121 18.51 -12.28 10.13
CA ASP A 121 19.54 -13.03 10.82
C ASP A 121 19.54 -12.68 12.32
N ASP A 122 20.08 -13.57 13.16
CA ASP A 122 20.04 -13.41 14.62
C ASP A 122 20.80 -12.15 15.10
N HIS A 123 21.84 -11.75 14.39
CA HIS A 123 22.61 -10.55 14.74
C HIS A 123 21.85 -9.27 14.40
N SER A 124 21.19 -9.21 13.23
CA SER A 124 20.29 -8.10 12.88
C SER A 124 19.12 -8.02 13.84
N ALA A 125 18.54 -9.15 14.23
CA ALA A 125 17.43 -9.21 15.18
C ALA A 125 17.86 -8.70 16.57
N ALA A 126 19.04 -9.11 17.07
CA ALA A 126 19.59 -8.62 18.32
C ALA A 126 19.91 -7.11 18.29
N ALA A 127 20.41 -6.61 17.17
CA ALA A 127 20.65 -5.18 16.99
C ALA A 127 19.33 -4.39 16.98
N LEU A 128 18.28 -4.88 16.31
CA LEU A 128 16.94 -4.30 16.35
C LEU A 128 16.37 -4.24 17.77
N LEU A 129 16.48 -5.34 18.53
CA LEU A 129 16.06 -5.39 19.93
C LEU A 129 16.80 -4.34 20.77
N SER A 130 18.12 -4.20 20.57
CA SER A 130 18.94 -3.20 21.26
C SER A 130 18.50 -1.76 20.93
N VAL A 131 18.18 -1.47 19.65
CA VAL A 131 17.68 -0.16 19.20
C VAL A 131 16.37 0.20 19.89
N VAL A 132 15.45 -0.77 19.99
CA VAL A 132 14.14 -0.58 20.64
C VAL A 132 14.32 -0.40 22.15
N HIS A 133 15.10 -1.26 22.79
CA HIS A 133 15.35 -1.25 24.23
C HIS A 133 16.00 0.06 24.70
N GLN A 134 16.92 0.62 23.91
CA GLN A 134 17.57 1.89 24.20
C GLN A 134 16.80 3.11 23.67
N HIS A 135 15.60 2.91 23.12
CA HIS A 135 14.76 3.97 22.57
C HIS A 135 15.47 4.86 21.54
N ALA A 136 16.44 4.31 20.79
CA ALA A 136 17.20 5.05 19.78
C ALA A 136 16.37 5.43 18.56
N ALA A 137 15.33 4.65 18.25
CA ALA A 137 14.32 4.90 17.21
C ALA A 137 12.96 4.43 17.68
N ARG A 138 11.90 4.85 16.97
CA ARG A 138 10.61 4.19 16.98
C ARG A 138 10.66 3.00 16.03
N ALA A 139 10.00 1.90 16.33
CA ALA A 139 10.01 0.72 15.48
C ALA A 139 8.61 0.38 14.93
N LEU A 140 8.57 0.07 13.64
CA LEU A 140 7.39 -0.51 12.98
C LEU A 140 7.86 -1.79 12.31
N VAL A 141 7.40 -2.92 12.80
CA VAL A 141 7.94 -4.24 12.42
C VAL A 141 6.83 -5.08 11.85
N THR A 142 7.01 -5.70 10.68
CA THR A 142 6.07 -6.68 10.19
C THR A 142 6.58 -8.10 10.41
N VAL A 143 5.69 -9.01 10.79
CA VAL A 143 6.00 -10.42 11.04
C VAL A 143 4.95 -11.30 10.41
N ARG A 144 5.39 -12.33 9.67
CA ARG A 144 4.51 -13.36 9.14
C ARG A 144 4.22 -14.43 10.20
N LEU A 145 2.94 -14.75 10.40
CA LEU A 145 2.52 -15.88 11.21
C LEU A 145 2.87 -17.22 10.52
N GLY A 146 3.05 -18.26 11.33
CA GLY A 146 3.41 -19.60 10.84
C GLY A 146 4.90 -19.81 10.57
N GLY A 147 5.75 -18.76 10.69
CA GLY A 147 7.20 -18.85 10.66
C GLY A 147 7.83 -18.95 12.06
N ARG A 148 9.14 -19.22 12.11
CA ARG A 148 9.94 -19.08 13.32
C ARG A 148 10.78 -17.80 13.22
N PRO A 149 10.30 -16.66 13.74
CA PRO A 149 11.12 -15.47 13.83
C PRO A 149 12.26 -15.70 14.82
N PRO A 150 13.40 -14.98 14.70
CA PRO A 150 14.43 -14.96 15.71
C PRO A 150 13.88 -14.62 17.09
N ASP A 151 14.48 -15.17 18.16
CA ASP A 151 14.01 -14.94 19.53
C ASP A 151 14.00 -13.46 19.90
N ALA A 152 15.01 -12.70 19.47
CA ALA A 152 15.07 -11.26 19.66
C ALA A 152 13.91 -10.49 19.01
N VAL A 153 13.42 -10.94 17.85
CA VAL A 153 12.21 -10.37 17.23
C VAL A 153 10.99 -10.72 18.05
N THR A 154 10.91 -11.94 18.56
CA THR A 154 9.80 -12.41 19.40
C THR A 154 9.73 -11.63 20.72
N ALA A 155 10.86 -11.32 21.34
CA ALA A 155 10.98 -10.53 22.57
C ALA A 155 10.35 -9.12 22.40
N LEU A 156 10.39 -8.51 21.21
CA LEU A 156 9.83 -7.18 20.98
C LEU A 156 8.37 -7.02 21.49
N TRP A 157 7.55 -8.03 21.29
CA TRP A 157 6.15 -7.97 21.74
C TRP A 157 5.89 -8.81 23.00
N LYS A 158 6.62 -9.91 23.23
CA LYS A 158 6.41 -10.73 24.41
C LYS A 158 6.84 -10.03 25.69
N ASP A 159 7.93 -9.25 25.62
CA ASP A 159 8.46 -8.50 26.75
C ASP A 159 7.81 -7.09 26.88
N GLY A 160 6.78 -6.81 26.06
CA GLY A 160 6.03 -5.56 26.12
C GLY A 160 6.78 -4.33 25.62
N LEU A 161 7.85 -4.51 24.85
CA LEU A 161 8.63 -3.39 24.29
C LEU A 161 7.89 -2.67 23.18
N LEU A 162 7.13 -3.41 22.35
CA LEU A 162 6.30 -2.89 21.28
C LEU A 162 4.87 -3.39 21.42
N ASP A 163 3.92 -2.55 21.07
CA ASP A 163 2.53 -2.98 20.90
C ASP A 163 2.43 -4.02 19.79
N ARG A 164 1.34 -4.82 19.78
CA ARG A 164 1.10 -5.80 18.72
C ARG A 164 -0.27 -5.62 18.11
N ILE A 165 -0.30 -5.61 16.77
CA ILE A 165 -1.51 -5.59 15.95
C ILE A 165 -1.54 -6.89 15.15
N ASP A 166 -2.55 -7.73 15.39
CA ASP A 166 -2.77 -8.95 14.63
C ASP A 166 -3.71 -8.68 13.46
N LEU A 167 -3.14 -8.53 12.26
CA LEU A 167 -3.86 -8.19 11.04
C LEU A 167 -4.60 -9.42 10.51
N GLN A 168 -5.94 -9.34 10.52
CA GLN A 168 -6.81 -10.40 10.04
C GLN A 168 -7.00 -10.32 8.51
N PRO A 169 -7.42 -11.40 7.84
CA PRO A 169 -7.94 -11.31 6.48
C PRO A 169 -9.05 -10.26 6.36
N LEU A 170 -9.24 -9.72 5.16
CA LEU A 170 -10.30 -8.75 4.89
C LEU A 170 -11.68 -9.40 5.08
N ASP A 171 -12.59 -8.71 5.73
CA ASP A 171 -13.99 -9.08 5.73
C ASP A 171 -14.64 -8.80 4.35
N LEU A 172 -15.93 -9.10 4.21
CA LEU A 172 -16.63 -8.95 2.92
C LEU A 172 -16.75 -7.48 2.51
N ASP A 173 -16.98 -6.58 3.45
CA ASP A 173 -17.16 -5.15 3.18
C ASP A 173 -15.81 -4.50 2.84
N GLU A 174 -14.76 -4.86 3.56
CA GLU A 174 -13.38 -4.46 3.30
C GLU A 174 -12.89 -4.97 1.92
N ALA A 175 -13.20 -6.23 1.59
CA ALA A 175 -12.90 -6.79 0.28
C ALA A 175 -13.65 -6.03 -0.82
N GLY A 176 -14.92 -5.68 -0.59
CA GLY A 176 -15.72 -4.83 -1.49
C GLY A 176 -15.09 -3.45 -1.70
N ALA A 177 -14.59 -2.82 -0.64
CA ALA A 177 -13.90 -1.54 -0.73
C ALA A 177 -12.60 -1.66 -1.54
N LEU A 178 -11.80 -2.70 -1.30
CA LEU A 178 -10.58 -2.97 -2.07
C LEU A 178 -10.88 -3.19 -3.55
N LEU A 179 -11.91 -3.97 -3.87
CA LEU A 179 -12.34 -4.22 -5.25
C LEU A 179 -12.79 -2.94 -5.96
N ARG A 180 -13.60 -2.10 -5.30
CA ARG A 180 -14.03 -0.79 -5.86
C ARG A 180 -12.84 0.11 -6.16
N SER A 181 -11.90 0.19 -5.24
CA SER A 181 -10.66 0.98 -5.44
C SER A 181 -9.85 0.48 -6.63
N ARG A 182 -9.67 -0.84 -6.75
CA ARG A 182 -8.85 -1.46 -7.81
C ARG A 182 -9.49 -1.42 -9.20
N LEU A 183 -10.82 -1.52 -9.25
CA LEU A 183 -11.58 -1.56 -10.51
C LEU A 183 -12.07 -0.17 -10.95
N GLY A 184 -11.96 0.84 -10.08
CA GLY A 184 -12.39 2.21 -10.37
C GLY A 184 -13.91 2.40 -10.51
N GLY A 185 -14.70 1.50 -9.92
CA GLY A 185 -16.18 1.55 -9.99
C GLY A 185 -16.85 0.54 -9.06
N ASP A 186 -18.18 0.61 -8.97
CA ASP A 186 -18.94 -0.29 -8.12
C ASP A 186 -18.90 -1.72 -8.63
N VAL A 187 -18.79 -2.65 -7.69
CA VAL A 187 -18.76 -4.10 -7.96
C VAL A 187 -20.02 -4.73 -7.39
N ALA A 188 -20.69 -5.55 -8.19
CA ALA A 188 -21.89 -6.25 -7.74
C ALA A 188 -21.59 -7.13 -6.52
N THR A 189 -22.48 -7.11 -5.52
CA THR A 189 -22.32 -7.87 -4.27
C THR A 189 -22.07 -9.37 -4.49
N VAL A 190 -22.75 -9.96 -5.49
CA VAL A 190 -22.56 -11.38 -5.85
C VAL A 190 -21.13 -11.64 -6.35
N THR A 191 -20.55 -10.70 -7.08
CA THR A 191 -19.16 -10.79 -7.57
C THR A 191 -18.16 -10.61 -6.41
N THR A 192 -18.41 -9.62 -5.54
CA THR A 192 -17.60 -9.41 -4.32
C THR A 192 -17.59 -10.67 -3.46
N ARG A 193 -18.77 -11.25 -3.20
CA ARG A 193 -18.90 -12.48 -2.41
C ARG A 193 -18.13 -13.64 -3.03
N ALA A 194 -18.29 -13.87 -4.32
CA ALA A 194 -17.59 -14.96 -5.00
C ALA A 194 -16.06 -14.79 -4.98
N LEU A 195 -15.55 -13.56 -5.15
CA LEU A 195 -14.13 -13.29 -5.08
C LEU A 195 -13.61 -13.43 -3.64
N TRP A 196 -14.38 -12.99 -2.66
CA TRP A 196 -14.06 -13.15 -1.25
C TRP A 196 -14.03 -14.63 -0.83
N ASP A 197 -15.02 -15.43 -1.21
CA ASP A 197 -15.08 -16.87 -0.94
C ASP A 197 -13.84 -17.62 -1.49
N HIS A 198 -13.34 -17.20 -2.67
CA HIS A 198 -12.14 -17.79 -3.26
C HIS A 198 -10.84 -17.32 -2.59
N SER A 199 -10.78 -16.06 -2.18
CA SER A 199 -9.58 -15.47 -1.58
C SER A 199 -9.52 -15.65 -0.07
N GLN A 200 -10.64 -16.00 0.58
CA GLN A 200 -10.79 -16.04 2.04
C GLN A 200 -10.33 -14.71 2.69
N GLY A 201 -10.60 -13.59 2.03
CA GLY A 201 -10.19 -12.27 2.48
C GLY A 201 -8.69 -11.96 2.35
N ASN A 202 -7.91 -12.81 1.68
CA ASN A 202 -6.50 -12.54 1.44
C ASN A 202 -6.34 -11.42 0.42
N ALA A 203 -5.86 -10.25 0.86
CA ALA A 203 -5.78 -9.03 0.04
C ALA A 203 -4.89 -9.19 -1.21
N LEU A 204 -3.78 -9.91 -1.10
CA LEU A 204 -2.88 -10.18 -2.23
C LEU A 204 -3.58 -11.07 -3.25
N TYR A 205 -4.16 -12.19 -2.80
CA TYR A 205 -4.85 -13.12 -3.69
C TYR A 205 -6.05 -12.46 -4.37
N LEU A 206 -6.83 -11.66 -3.63
CA LEU A 206 -7.93 -10.87 -4.20
C LEU A 206 -7.44 -9.91 -5.29
N THR A 207 -6.33 -9.22 -5.05
CA THR A 207 -5.72 -8.31 -6.03
C THR A 207 -5.24 -9.05 -7.29
N GLU A 208 -4.61 -10.21 -7.13
CA GLU A 208 -4.14 -11.01 -8.27
C GLU A 208 -5.30 -11.61 -9.09
N LEU A 209 -6.39 -12.03 -8.44
CA LEU A 209 -7.61 -12.45 -9.13
C LEU A 209 -8.18 -11.33 -10.02
N VAL A 210 -8.18 -10.09 -9.52
CA VAL A 210 -8.62 -8.93 -10.29
C VAL A 210 -7.70 -8.65 -11.47
N ARG A 211 -6.37 -8.66 -11.23
CA ARG A 211 -5.37 -8.44 -12.30
C ARG A 211 -5.45 -9.48 -13.41
N PHE A 212 -5.54 -10.75 -13.04
CA PHE A 212 -5.68 -11.85 -14.00
C PHE A 212 -6.93 -11.67 -14.88
N ARG A 213 -8.05 -11.28 -14.28
CA ARG A 213 -9.31 -11.07 -14.99
C ARG A 213 -9.33 -9.80 -15.85
N ALA A 214 -8.66 -8.74 -15.42
CA ALA A 214 -8.52 -7.51 -16.21
C ALA A 214 -7.66 -7.73 -17.47
N GLY A 215 -6.61 -8.57 -17.38
CA GLY A 215 -5.73 -8.92 -18.50
C GLY A 215 -6.35 -9.89 -19.52
N HIS A 216 -7.35 -10.69 -19.12
CA HIS A 216 -7.95 -11.74 -19.97
C HIS A 216 -9.36 -11.39 -20.44
N ARG A 217 -9.61 -10.16 -20.86
CA ARG A 217 -10.92 -9.73 -21.39
C ARG A 217 -11.41 -10.50 -22.63
N SER A 218 -10.58 -11.38 -23.24
CA SER A 218 -10.88 -12.01 -24.52
C SER A 218 -11.01 -13.54 -24.52
N ALA A 219 -10.69 -14.28 -23.46
CA ALA A 219 -10.43 -15.72 -23.65
C ALA A 219 -11.31 -16.71 -22.88
N LEU A 220 -12.18 -16.33 -21.96
CA LEU A 220 -12.97 -17.31 -21.22
C LEU A 220 -14.46 -16.91 -21.13
N GLY A 221 -15.23 -17.40 -22.11
CA GLY A 221 -16.68 -17.52 -22.02
C GLY A 221 -17.04 -18.50 -20.93
N GLY A 222 -17.25 -18.07 -19.70
CA GLY A 222 -17.65 -18.95 -18.61
C GLY A 222 -17.85 -18.23 -17.28
N ARG A 223 -19.08 -18.18 -16.86
CA ARG A 223 -19.67 -18.05 -15.51
C ARG A 223 -19.38 -16.83 -14.61
N TRP A 224 -18.32 -16.04 -14.78
CA TRP A 224 -18.04 -14.92 -13.89
C TRP A 224 -17.79 -13.63 -14.68
N ARG A 225 -18.78 -12.80 -14.81
CA ARG A 225 -18.61 -11.42 -15.34
C ARG A 225 -18.41 -10.50 -14.13
N VAL A 226 -17.26 -9.83 -14.05
CA VAL A 226 -17.13 -8.67 -13.16
C VAL A 226 -17.99 -7.57 -13.75
N VAL A 227 -19.16 -7.35 -13.17
CA VAL A 227 -20.04 -6.25 -13.55
C VAL A 227 -19.56 -5.02 -12.78
N VAL A 228 -18.80 -4.17 -13.46
CA VAL A 228 -18.49 -2.82 -12.97
C VAL A 228 -19.65 -1.94 -13.48
N ALA A 229 -20.39 -1.33 -12.57
CA ALA A 229 -21.38 -0.32 -12.93
C ALA A 229 -20.65 0.86 -13.55
N GLY A 230 -20.82 1.05 -14.88
CA GLY A 230 -20.18 2.12 -15.62
C GLY A 230 -20.64 3.48 -15.07
N ARG A 231 -19.71 4.40 -14.88
CA ARG A 231 -20.06 5.82 -14.77
C ARG A 231 -20.71 6.24 -16.09
N HIS A 232 -21.99 6.44 -16.09
CA HIS A 232 -22.65 7.18 -17.15
C HIS A 232 -22.07 8.61 -17.13
N ARG A 233 -21.08 8.88 -17.98
CA ARG A 233 -20.82 10.25 -18.43
C ARG A 233 -22.08 10.64 -19.19
N GLY A 234 -22.81 11.61 -18.67
CA GLY A 234 -24.02 12.13 -19.27
C GLY A 234 -23.75 12.51 -20.73
N ALA A 235 -24.31 11.74 -21.64
CA ALA A 235 -24.50 12.15 -23.03
C ALA A 235 -25.62 13.17 -23.02
N ALA A 236 -25.34 14.40 -23.41
CA ALA A 236 -26.31 15.42 -23.65
C ALA A 236 -27.34 14.91 -24.69
N PRO A 237 -28.64 15.19 -24.54
CA PRO A 237 -29.64 14.76 -25.50
C PRO A 237 -29.43 15.52 -26.82
N SER A 238 -29.04 14.82 -27.86
CA SER A 238 -29.07 15.33 -29.22
C SER A 238 -30.52 15.57 -29.59
N ARG A 239 -30.91 16.84 -29.78
CA ARG A 239 -32.16 17.24 -30.40
C ARG A 239 -32.21 16.66 -31.81
N ARG A 240 -32.95 15.59 -32.03
CA ARG A 240 -33.43 15.18 -33.34
C ARG A 240 -34.60 16.09 -33.70
N ALA A 241 -34.40 16.97 -34.67
CA ALA A 241 -35.46 17.68 -35.35
C ALA A 241 -36.31 16.64 -36.08
N ALA A 242 -37.59 16.65 -35.73
CA ALA A 242 -38.62 15.91 -36.47
C ALA A 242 -38.84 16.58 -37.81
N ALA A 243 -38.56 15.87 -38.90
CA ALA A 243 -39.00 16.25 -40.24
C ALA A 243 -40.28 15.50 -40.54
N THR A 244 -41.35 16.24 -40.65
CA THR A 244 -42.66 15.77 -41.15
C THR A 244 -42.63 15.75 -42.68
N PRO A 245 -43.14 14.73 -43.37
CA PRO A 245 -43.22 14.73 -44.82
C PRO A 245 -44.52 15.43 -45.28
N ASP A 246 -44.37 16.48 -46.05
CA ASP A 246 -45.51 17.07 -46.78
C ASP A 246 -45.63 16.45 -48.18
N ARG A 247 -46.88 16.12 -48.53
CA ARG A 247 -47.33 15.55 -49.81
C ARG A 247 -47.85 16.64 -50.69
N GLY A 248 -47.34 16.75 -51.92
CA GLY A 248 -48.19 16.90 -53.08
C GLY A 248 -48.30 18.30 -53.68
N ARG A 249 -47.87 18.43 -54.86
CA ARG A 249 -48.55 18.88 -56.12
C ARG A 249 -47.71 19.76 -57.03
N HIS A 250 -47.47 19.25 -58.20
CA HIS A 250 -47.13 19.93 -59.44
C HIS A 250 -48.35 20.74 -59.98
N PRO A 251 -48.27 21.50 -61.09
CA PRO A 251 -47.13 22.13 -61.82
C PRO A 251 -47.51 23.57 -62.28
N GLY A 252 -46.56 24.30 -62.88
CA GLY A 252 -46.97 25.51 -63.67
C GLY A 252 -45.79 26.40 -64.11
N ARG A 253 -45.33 26.18 -65.34
CA ARG A 253 -44.90 27.08 -66.41
C ARG A 253 -44.67 28.57 -66.06
N GLY A 254 -43.56 29.11 -66.60
CA GLY A 254 -43.49 30.49 -67.04
C GLY A 254 -42.12 31.14 -67.04
N ARG A 255 -41.39 31.00 -68.09
CA ARG A 255 -40.76 32.01 -68.95
C ARG A 255 -40.32 33.34 -68.35
N GLY A 256 -39.06 33.68 -68.70
CA GLY A 256 -38.70 35.09 -68.96
C GLY A 256 -37.41 35.53 -68.29
N ALA A 257 -36.32 35.43 -68.89
CA ALA A 257 -35.63 36.42 -69.72
C ALA A 257 -34.83 37.52 -68.94
N ARG A 258 -33.58 37.49 -69.25
CA ARG A 258 -32.69 38.62 -69.57
C ARG A 258 -32.00 39.43 -68.41
N ARG A 259 -30.75 39.37 -68.52
CA ARG A 259 -29.68 40.37 -68.80
C ARG A 259 -29.06 41.12 -67.61
N ALA A 260 -27.75 40.94 -67.63
CA ALA A 260 -26.70 42.01 -67.65
C ALA A 260 -26.53 42.73 -66.32
N GLY A 261 -25.38 42.88 -65.80
CA GLY A 261 -24.13 43.41 -66.24
C GLY A 261 -23.36 43.83 -65.01
N ALA A 262 -22.12 43.62 -65.14
CA ALA A 262 -21.00 44.48 -64.85
C ALA A 262 -20.93 45.23 -63.50
N GLY A 263 -19.80 45.03 -62.92
CA GLY A 263 -19.18 45.88 -61.90
C GLY A 263 -18.16 45.08 -61.10
#